data_c8f619e02eda69c38218bf7ff5b21912
#
_entry.id   c8f619e02eda69c38218bf7ff5b21912
#
_cell.length_a   1.000
_cell.length_b   1.000
_cell.length_c   1.000
_cell.angle_alpha   90.00
_cell.angle_beta   90.00
_cell.angle_gamma   90.00
#
_symmetry.space_group_name_H-M   'P 1'
#
loop_
_entity.id
_entity.type
_entity.pdbx_description
1 polymer ?
#
loop_
_entity_poly.entity_id
_entity_poly.type
_entity_poly.pdbx_seq_one_letter_code
_entity_poly.pdbx_strand_id
1 'polypeptide(L)'
;LAKLGSRMPQMDEKTPYNTAKQIAKQHSKEVWYNSWIQNDTGRALFKYQPTPNPRDAIHQLERKDQCSIFRLRTGHAVLNMHRNRLDPQAPPHCRHCNYPYETVEHHLLHCGNLSELRRNLLPENPTIENCLYGHREQLVKTAQYHKQAS
;
A
#
# COMPACT_ATOMS: atom_id res chain seq x y z
N LEU A 1 -40.29 -34.13 21.51
CA LEU A 1 -40.23 -32.66 21.62
C LEU A 1 -39.58 -32.04 20.40
N ALA A 2 -38.44 -32.51 19.90
CA ALA A 2 -37.75 -31.93 18.72
C ALA A 2 -38.61 -31.96 17.44
N LYS A 3 -39.38 -33.05 17.17
CA LYS A 3 -40.29 -33.13 16.02
C LYS A 3 -41.49 -32.18 16.10
N LEU A 4 -41.91 -31.75 17.30
CA LEU A 4 -42.99 -30.79 17.48
C LEU A 4 -42.50 -29.36 17.16
N GLY A 5 -41.29 -29.01 17.59
CA GLY A 5 -40.66 -27.69 17.32
C GLY A 5 -40.47 -27.43 15.83
N SER A 6 -40.15 -28.45 15.01
CA SER A 6 -39.95 -28.29 13.57
C SER A 6 -41.26 -28.06 12.77
N ARG A 7 -42.43 -28.23 13.39
CA ARG A 7 -43.75 -28.02 12.77
C ARG A 7 -44.44 -26.74 13.23
N MET A 8 -43.86 -26.00 14.18
CA MET A 8 -44.38 -24.71 14.59
C MET A 8 -44.06 -23.67 13.53
N PRO A 9 -45.00 -22.76 13.18
CA PRO A 9 -44.65 -21.64 12.31
C PRO A 9 -43.54 -20.84 12.96
N GLN A 10 -42.44 -20.66 12.25
CA GLN A 10 -41.33 -19.82 12.73
C GLN A 10 -41.83 -18.40 12.73
N MET A 11 -42.12 -17.90 13.92
CA MET A 11 -42.39 -16.48 14.12
C MET A 11 -41.04 -15.73 14.16
N ASP A 12 -40.81 -14.80 13.21
CA ASP A 12 -39.66 -13.93 13.08
C ASP A 12 -38.32 -14.63 13.40
N GLU A 13 -37.70 -15.21 12.40
CA GLU A 13 -36.33 -15.72 12.54
C GLU A 13 -35.39 -14.59 12.90
N LYS A 14 -35.13 -14.41 14.18
CA LYS A 14 -34.02 -13.56 14.62
C LYS A 14 -32.75 -14.14 14.03
N THR A 15 -32.18 -13.42 13.08
CA THR A 15 -30.92 -13.82 12.45
C THR A 15 -29.88 -14.14 13.52
N PRO A 16 -29.31 -15.37 13.58
CA PRO A 16 -28.29 -15.70 14.56
C PRO A 16 -27.15 -14.69 14.55
N TYR A 17 -26.62 -14.34 15.72
CA TYR A 17 -25.57 -13.32 15.86
C TYR A 17 -24.40 -13.51 14.87
N ASN A 18 -23.93 -14.76 14.71
CA ASN A 18 -22.82 -15.07 13.78
C ASN A 18 -23.19 -14.79 12.32
N THR A 19 -24.42 -15.10 11.92
CA THR A 19 -24.93 -14.82 10.58
C THR A 19 -25.07 -13.31 10.37
N ALA A 20 -25.63 -12.58 11.32
CA ALA A 20 -25.71 -11.11 11.26
C ALA A 20 -24.32 -10.46 11.17
N LYS A 21 -23.36 -10.95 11.95
CA LYS A 21 -21.96 -10.50 11.89
C LYS A 21 -21.31 -10.76 10.53
N GLN A 22 -21.56 -11.93 9.93
CA GLN A 22 -21.05 -12.27 8.59
C GLN A 22 -21.66 -11.37 7.51
N ILE A 23 -22.97 -11.13 7.55
CA ILE A 23 -23.67 -10.23 6.61
C ILE A 23 -23.11 -8.82 6.73
N ALA A 24 -23.00 -8.28 7.95
CA ALA A 24 -22.44 -6.95 8.18
C ALA A 24 -20.99 -6.83 7.68
N LYS A 25 -20.17 -7.85 7.93
CA LYS A 25 -18.77 -7.90 7.44
C LYS A 25 -18.70 -7.93 5.90
N GLN A 26 -19.58 -8.73 5.27
CA GLN A 26 -19.63 -8.82 3.81
C GLN A 26 -20.09 -7.50 3.20
N HIS A 27 -21.16 -6.93 3.71
CA HIS A 27 -21.66 -5.63 3.24
C HIS A 27 -20.60 -4.52 3.40
N SER A 28 -19.92 -4.46 4.55
CA SER A 28 -18.84 -3.48 4.76
C SER A 28 -17.69 -3.64 3.77
N LYS A 29 -17.34 -4.89 3.40
CA LYS A 29 -16.32 -5.14 2.37
C LYS A 29 -16.76 -4.66 0.98
N GLU A 30 -18.01 -4.90 0.62
CA GLU A 30 -18.57 -4.49 -0.68
C GLU A 30 -18.63 -2.96 -0.79
N VAL A 31 -19.13 -2.28 0.24
CA VAL A 31 -19.16 -0.81 0.30
C VAL A 31 -17.75 -0.24 0.21
N TRP A 32 -16.81 -0.77 0.99
CA TRP A 32 -15.42 -0.34 0.94
C TRP A 32 -14.80 -0.56 -0.44
N TYR A 33 -15.00 -1.74 -1.04
CA TYR A 33 -14.41 -2.08 -2.33
C TYR A 33 -14.98 -1.20 -3.46
N ASN A 34 -16.29 -0.97 -3.48
CA ASN A 34 -16.91 -0.09 -4.46
C ASN A 34 -16.40 1.36 -4.32
N SER A 35 -16.30 1.86 -3.09
CA SER A 35 -15.69 3.17 -2.83
C SER A 35 -14.22 3.22 -3.29
N TRP A 36 -13.45 2.17 -3.00
CA TRP A 36 -12.04 2.06 -3.37
C TRP A 36 -11.81 2.05 -4.89
N ILE A 37 -12.67 1.37 -5.66
CA ILE A 37 -12.61 1.37 -7.13
C ILE A 37 -12.94 2.74 -7.72
N GLN A 38 -13.95 3.40 -7.20
CA GLN A 38 -14.51 4.64 -7.76
C GLN A 38 -13.76 5.90 -7.31
N ASN A 39 -12.98 5.83 -6.24
CA ASN A 39 -12.32 6.99 -5.66
C ASN A 39 -11.10 7.43 -6.49
N ASP A 40 -10.90 8.74 -6.61
CA ASP A 40 -9.76 9.34 -7.31
C ASP A 40 -8.48 9.36 -6.46
N THR A 41 -8.58 9.16 -5.15
CA THR A 41 -7.46 9.15 -4.21
C THR A 41 -6.84 7.77 -4.07
N GLY A 42 -5.59 7.71 -3.60
CA GLY A 42 -4.90 6.43 -3.34
C GLY A 42 -4.51 5.64 -4.60
N ARG A 43 -4.55 6.24 -5.78
CA ARG A 43 -4.33 5.55 -7.07
C ARG A 43 -2.95 4.92 -7.21
N ALA A 44 -1.93 5.48 -6.57
CA ALA A 44 -0.58 4.91 -6.57
C ALA A 44 -0.57 3.49 -5.94
N LEU A 45 -1.27 3.33 -4.81
CA LEU A 45 -1.42 2.02 -4.17
C LEU A 45 -2.37 1.10 -4.98
N PHE A 46 -3.51 1.64 -5.44
CA PHE A 46 -4.50 0.87 -6.19
C PHE A 46 -3.94 0.22 -7.46
N LYS A 47 -3.03 0.91 -8.15
CA LYS A 47 -2.39 0.40 -9.38
C LYS A 47 -1.72 -0.97 -9.17
N TYR A 48 -1.09 -1.19 -8.02
CA TYR A 48 -0.32 -2.39 -7.72
C TYR A 48 -1.03 -3.33 -6.74
N GLN A 49 -1.96 -2.82 -5.95
CA GLN A 49 -2.68 -3.56 -4.91
C GLN A 49 -4.15 -3.14 -4.88
N PRO A 50 -4.94 -3.52 -5.91
CA PRO A 50 -6.36 -3.14 -5.99
C PRO A 50 -7.22 -3.82 -4.91
N THR A 51 -6.75 -4.94 -4.34
CA THR A 51 -7.44 -5.66 -3.27
C THR A 51 -6.54 -5.79 -2.04
N PRO A 52 -7.11 -5.82 -0.81
CA PRO A 52 -6.33 -6.07 0.39
C PRO A 52 -5.60 -7.42 0.32
N ASN A 53 -4.30 -7.41 0.61
CA ASN A 53 -3.50 -8.63 0.69
C ASN A 53 -3.09 -8.89 2.16
N PRO A 54 -3.77 -9.80 2.88
CA PRO A 54 -3.42 -10.13 4.27
C PRO A 54 -2.08 -10.85 4.41
N ARG A 55 -1.52 -11.36 3.30
CA ARG A 55 -0.21 -12.03 3.26
C ARG A 55 0.89 -11.11 2.72
N ASP A 56 0.64 -9.81 2.65
CA ASP A 56 1.65 -8.85 2.20
C ASP A 56 2.89 -8.93 3.10
N ALA A 57 4.06 -9.06 2.48
CA ALA A 57 5.35 -9.16 3.17
C ALA A 57 5.66 -7.92 4.03
N ILE A 58 5.00 -6.79 3.80
CA ILE A 58 5.13 -5.59 4.64
C ILE A 58 4.79 -5.87 6.11
N HIS A 59 3.87 -6.79 6.40
CA HIS A 59 3.49 -7.15 7.77
C HIS A 59 4.59 -7.89 8.55
N GLN A 60 5.62 -8.37 7.84
CA GLN A 60 6.76 -9.07 8.43
C GLN A 60 7.97 -8.14 8.69
N LEU A 61 7.85 -6.85 8.37
CA LEU A 61 8.91 -5.87 8.57
C LEU A 61 8.85 -5.26 9.97
N GLU A 62 9.95 -4.68 10.42
CA GLU A 62 9.96 -3.80 11.58
C GLU A 62 9.13 -2.54 11.30
N ARG A 63 8.54 -1.95 12.35
CA ARG A 63 7.61 -0.81 12.22
C ARG A 63 8.17 0.36 11.42
N LYS A 64 9.45 0.68 11.60
CA LYS A 64 10.12 1.78 10.86
C LYS A 64 10.15 1.52 9.35
N ASP A 65 10.45 0.27 8.96
CA ASP A 65 10.53 -0.14 7.56
C ASP A 65 9.15 -0.27 6.94
N GLN A 66 8.16 -0.78 7.69
CA GLN A 66 6.75 -0.76 7.28
C GLN A 66 6.29 0.66 6.92
N CYS A 67 6.58 1.64 7.79
CA CYS A 67 6.21 3.03 7.55
C CYS A 67 6.90 3.60 6.30
N SER A 68 8.18 3.30 6.13
CA SER A 68 8.97 3.72 4.97
C SER A 68 8.38 3.17 3.66
N ILE A 69 8.20 1.85 3.58
CA ILE A 69 7.63 1.18 2.39
C ILE A 69 6.20 1.65 2.14
N PHE A 70 5.37 1.78 3.17
CA PHE A 70 3.99 2.25 3.00
C PHE A 70 3.93 3.68 2.45
N ARG A 71 4.79 4.58 2.93
CA ARG A 71 4.89 5.95 2.40
C ARG A 71 5.33 5.97 0.93
N LEU A 72 6.27 5.12 0.55
CA LEU A 72 6.69 4.98 -0.85
C LEU A 72 5.54 4.43 -1.73
N ARG A 73 4.81 3.40 -1.28
CA ARG A 73 3.66 2.84 -2.01
C ARG A 73 2.54 3.86 -2.25
N THR A 74 2.29 4.71 -1.27
CA THR A 74 1.22 5.72 -1.35
C THR A 74 1.67 7.04 -1.98
N GLY A 75 2.97 7.20 -2.23
CA GLY A 75 3.54 8.45 -2.73
C GLY A 75 3.58 9.57 -1.68
N HIS A 76 3.46 9.23 -0.38
CA HIS A 76 3.56 10.17 0.74
C HIS A 76 4.96 10.13 1.41
N ALA A 77 5.96 9.62 0.69
CA ALA A 77 7.35 9.71 1.13
C ALA A 77 7.84 11.18 1.13
N VAL A 78 8.84 11.49 1.96
CA VAL A 78 9.41 12.85 2.07
C VAL A 78 10.30 13.13 0.85
N LEU A 79 9.69 13.13 -0.34
CA LEU A 79 10.29 13.47 -1.62
C LEU A 79 9.74 14.83 -2.07
N ASN A 80 10.50 15.58 -2.84
CA ASN A 80 10.15 16.95 -3.23
C ASN A 80 8.82 17.00 -4.02
N MET A 81 8.51 16.01 -4.85
CA MET A 81 7.21 15.96 -5.53
C MET A 81 6.03 15.85 -4.56
N HIS A 82 6.18 15.12 -3.45
CA HIS A 82 5.14 15.09 -2.42
C HIS A 82 5.07 16.42 -1.65
N ARG A 83 6.20 17.01 -1.30
CA ARG A 83 6.26 18.32 -0.64
C ARG A 83 5.62 19.42 -1.49
N ASN A 84 5.90 19.44 -2.79
CA ASN A 84 5.30 20.39 -3.73
C ASN A 84 3.76 20.24 -3.83
N ARG A 85 3.22 19.02 -3.69
CA ARG A 85 1.75 18.83 -3.62
C ARG A 85 1.11 19.45 -2.38
N LEU A 86 1.84 19.50 -1.27
CA LEU A 86 1.38 20.11 -0.01
C LEU A 86 1.61 21.63 0.00
N ASP A 87 2.72 22.07 -0.56
CA ASP A 87 3.12 23.46 -0.70
C ASP A 87 3.62 23.72 -2.12
N PRO A 88 2.79 24.33 -3.00
CA PRO A 88 3.16 24.62 -4.39
C PRO A 88 4.40 25.53 -4.55
N GLN A 89 4.83 26.23 -3.50
CA GLN A 89 6.07 27.03 -3.52
C GLN A 89 7.33 26.16 -3.29
N ALA A 90 7.18 24.95 -2.75
CA ALA A 90 8.28 24.03 -2.58
C ALA A 90 8.73 23.46 -3.94
N PRO A 91 10.06 23.39 -4.22
CA PRO A 91 10.54 22.90 -5.49
C PRO A 91 10.24 21.41 -5.68
N PRO A 92 9.73 20.98 -6.86
CA PRO A 92 9.42 19.56 -7.14
C PRO A 92 10.64 18.73 -7.58
N HIS A 93 11.73 19.38 -8.00
CA HIS A 93 12.89 18.73 -8.61
C HIS A 93 13.65 17.82 -7.64
N CYS A 94 14.35 16.84 -8.22
CA CYS A 94 15.15 15.88 -7.46
C CYS A 94 16.33 16.58 -6.77
N ARG A 95 16.46 16.38 -5.46
CA ARG A 95 17.56 16.92 -4.64
C ARG A 95 18.93 16.37 -5.02
N HIS A 96 19.00 15.23 -5.70
CA HIS A 96 20.25 14.57 -6.05
C HIS A 96 20.74 14.91 -7.47
N CYS A 97 19.84 15.02 -8.47
CA CYS A 97 20.24 15.17 -9.87
C CYS A 97 19.52 16.29 -10.63
N ASN A 98 18.72 17.11 -9.94
CA ASN A 98 17.91 18.20 -10.50
C ASN A 98 16.89 17.77 -11.58
N TYR A 99 16.60 16.46 -11.73
CA TYR A 99 15.51 16.02 -12.58
C TYR A 99 14.19 16.71 -12.16
N PRO A 100 13.31 17.13 -13.11
CA PRO A 100 12.18 18.01 -12.81
C PRO A 100 11.26 17.56 -11.69
N TYR A 101 11.10 16.25 -11.47
CA TYR A 101 10.16 15.72 -10.48
C TYR A 101 10.81 14.61 -9.64
N GLU A 102 10.96 14.84 -8.34
CA GLU A 102 11.42 13.81 -7.39
C GLU A 102 10.26 12.88 -7.00
N THR A 103 9.85 12.03 -7.94
CA THR A 103 8.83 11.01 -7.72
C THR A 103 9.44 9.76 -7.08
N VAL A 104 8.58 8.87 -6.53
CA VAL A 104 9.00 7.56 -6.01
C VAL A 104 9.69 6.73 -7.09
N GLU A 105 9.15 6.74 -8.31
CA GLU A 105 9.70 6.01 -9.44
C GLU A 105 11.08 6.55 -9.83
N HIS A 106 11.22 7.87 -9.96
CA HIS A 106 12.52 8.49 -10.23
C HIS A 106 13.54 8.15 -9.13
N HIS A 107 13.16 8.30 -7.88
CA HIS A 107 14.02 8.02 -6.72
C HIS A 107 14.51 6.58 -6.69
N LEU A 108 13.62 5.61 -6.87
CA LEU A 108 13.98 4.17 -6.83
C LEU A 108 14.67 3.69 -8.11
N LEU A 109 14.27 4.15 -9.29
CA LEU A 109 14.64 3.51 -10.54
C LEU A 109 15.57 4.34 -11.44
N HIS A 110 15.40 5.68 -11.46
CA HIS A 110 15.96 6.49 -12.55
C HIS A 110 17.00 7.54 -12.11
N CYS A 111 17.11 7.86 -10.81
CA CYS A 111 18.06 8.88 -10.38
C CYS A 111 19.51 8.45 -10.66
N GLY A 112 20.20 9.20 -11.53
CA GLY A 112 21.58 8.90 -11.92
C GLY A 112 22.56 8.96 -10.75
N ASN A 113 22.42 9.96 -9.89
CA ASN A 113 23.33 10.15 -8.74
C ASN A 113 23.12 9.10 -7.63
N LEU A 114 22.03 8.33 -7.68
CA LEU A 114 21.78 7.20 -6.78
C LEU A 114 22.09 5.84 -7.43
N SER A 115 22.72 5.81 -8.62
CA SER A 115 22.94 4.56 -9.38
C SER A 115 23.85 3.57 -8.65
N GLU A 116 24.87 4.03 -7.96
CA GLU A 116 25.78 3.16 -7.18
C GLU A 116 25.06 2.57 -5.97
N LEU A 117 24.35 3.40 -5.20
CA LEU A 117 23.56 2.93 -4.06
C LEU A 117 22.48 1.92 -4.50
N ARG A 118 21.88 2.17 -5.66
CA ARG A 118 20.88 1.27 -6.27
C ARG A 118 21.49 -0.09 -6.59
N ARG A 119 22.65 -0.14 -7.24
CA ARG A 119 23.35 -1.40 -7.56
C ARG A 119 23.71 -2.21 -6.33
N ASN A 120 24.01 -1.55 -5.23
CA ASN A 120 24.43 -2.23 -3.99
C ASN A 120 23.25 -2.81 -3.20
N LEU A 121 22.08 -2.21 -3.26
CA LEU A 121 20.95 -2.55 -2.38
C LEU A 121 19.73 -3.09 -3.11
N LEU A 122 19.47 -2.68 -4.34
CA LEU A 122 18.29 -3.13 -5.10
C LEU A 122 18.66 -4.25 -6.09
N PRO A 123 17.68 -5.00 -6.63
CA PRO A 123 17.92 -5.99 -7.66
C PRO A 123 18.61 -5.39 -8.89
N GLU A 124 19.23 -6.21 -9.72
CA GLU A 124 19.92 -5.78 -10.94
C GLU A 124 19.01 -5.02 -11.91
N ASN A 125 17.76 -5.46 -12.06
CA ASN A 125 16.71 -4.80 -12.84
C ASN A 125 15.55 -4.42 -11.91
N PRO A 126 15.66 -3.30 -11.17
CA PRO A 126 14.64 -2.92 -10.21
C PRO A 126 13.36 -2.47 -10.92
N THR A 127 12.23 -2.93 -10.43
CA THR A 127 10.89 -2.45 -10.80
C THR A 127 10.14 -1.98 -9.56
N ILE A 128 9.09 -1.20 -9.73
CA ILE A 128 8.24 -0.79 -8.60
C ILE A 128 7.65 -1.99 -7.89
N GLU A 129 7.27 -3.02 -8.65
CA GLU A 129 6.69 -4.25 -8.13
C GLU A 129 7.67 -4.97 -7.19
N ASN A 130 8.90 -5.21 -7.64
CA ASN A 130 9.86 -5.94 -6.80
C ASN A 130 10.41 -5.09 -5.65
N CYS A 131 10.56 -3.77 -5.83
CA CYS A 131 11.03 -2.88 -4.78
C CYS A 131 10.00 -2.64 -3.67
N LEU A 132 8.71 -2.54 -4.02
CA LEU A 132 7.68 -2.12 -3.07
C LEU A 132 6.66 -3.22 -2.72
N TYR A 133 6.49 -4.24 -3.57
CA TYR A 133 5.50 -5.31 -3.41
C TYR A 133 6.11 -6.70 -3.46
N GLY A 134 7.45 -6.80 -3.48
CA GLY A 134 8.19 -8.04 -3.47
C GLY A 134 8.18 -8.75 -2.12
N HIS A 135 9.02 -9.75 -1.98
CA HIS A 135 9.17 -10.51 -0.73
C HIS A 135 9.93 -9.70 0.34
N ARG A 136 9.91 -10.20 1.59
CA ARG A 136 10.42 -9.51 2.77
C ARG A 136 11.84 -8.94 2.59
N GLU A 137 12.76 -9.73 2.05
CA GLU A 137 14.15 -9.30 1.89
C GLU A 137 14.29 -8.11 0.93
N GLN A 138 13.54 -8.11 -0.18
CA GLN A 138 13.53 -6.99 -1.13
C GLN A 138 12.98 -5.72 -0.46
N LEU A 139 11.91 -5.83 0.32
CA LEU A 139 11.34 -4.69 1.03
C LEU A 139 12.30 -4.12 2.07
N VAL A 140 13.03 -4.97 2.81
CA VAL A 140 14.07 -4.53 3.76
C VAL A 140 15.17 -3.75 3.03
N LYS A 141 15.68 -4.29 1.92
CA LYS A 141 16.71 -3.61 1.10
C LYS A 141 16.22 -2.29 0.54
N THR A 142 14.97 -2.22 0.08
CA THR A 142 14.37 -0.96 -0.39
C THR A 142 14.22 0.07 0.73
N ALA A 143 13.84 -0.35 1.94
CA ALA A 143 13.77 0.54 3.09
C ALA A 143 15.16 1.07 3.48
N GLN A 144 16.20 0.22 3.45
CA GLN A 144 17.60 0.62 3.66
C GLN A 144 18.07 1.61 2.59
N TYR A 145 17.80 1.32 1.31
CA TYR A 145 18.08 2.22 0.20
C TYR A 145 17.46 3.61 0.43
N HIS A 146 16.15 3.64 0.70
CA HIS A 146 15.46 4.90 0.92
C HIS A 146 16.03 5.69 2.10
N LYS A 147 16.39 5.02 3.20
CA LYS A 147 17.01 5.64 4.36
C LYS A 147 18.38 6.25 4.06
N GLN A 148 19.20 5.60 3.22
CA GLN A 148 20.53 6.10 2.86
C GLN A 148 20.48 7.20 1.80
N ALA A 149 19.42 7.21 0.98
CA ALA A 149 19.19 8.19 -0.08
C ALA A 149 18.38 9.43 0.40
N SER A 150 17.97 9.49 1.65
CA SER A 150 17.20 10.60 2.25
C SER A 150 18.11 11.49 3.09
#